data_b434bd3072c5782296bee57ff31b1ff7
#
_entry.id   b434bd3072c5782296bee57ff31b1ff7
#
_cell.length_a   1.000
_cell.length_b   1.000
_cell.length_c   1.000
_cell.angle_alpha   90.00
_cell.angle_beta   90.00
_cell.angle_gamma   90.00
#
_symmetry.space_group_name_H-M   'P 1'
#
loop_
_entity.id
_entity.type
_entity.pdbx_description
1 polymer ?
#
loop_
_entity_poly.entity_id
_entity_poly.type
_entity_poly.pdbx_seq_one_letter_code
_entity_poly.pdbx_strand_id
1 'polypeptide(L)'
;FLLCVGQSLAAPKSELWQHWTENDPDSALPVDHSIWDRLLKAYLINGPDGVTLVRYSRVSVADRTALDRYIRQLTQTAVSRLNRNEQKAFWINLYNALTVKIILDHYPVKSIRDIDISPGLFSDGPWGKKLLSIKGEKLSLDDIEHRILRPIWKDPRVHYGVNCASIGCPNLQAEAFTAENTDELLDKGAREFVNSPRGARIENGKLTVSSIYVWFESDFGGTNAGVIDHLKKYAQPDLRTQLEKIDHISDNQYDWKLNEATSN
;
A
#
# COMPACT_ATOMS: atom_id res chain seq x y z
N PHE A 1 -24.02 12.91 26.74
CA PHE A 1 -23.01 13.11 25.70
C PHE A 1 -21.80 12.26 26.06
N LEU A 2 -21.73 11.01 25.57
CA LEU A 2 -20.51 10.21 25.60
C LEU A 2 -19.67 10.63 24.39
N LEU A 3 -18.55 11.28 24.64
CA LEU A 3 -17.47 11.46 23.68
C LEU A 3 -16.86 10.06 23.43
N CYS A 4 -17.19 9.42 22.31
CA CYS A 4 -16.40 8.33 21.77
C CYS A 4 -15.07 8.92 21.30
N VAL A 5 -14.08 8.94 22.18
CA VAL A 5 -12.68 9.14 21.79
C VAL A 5 -12.29 7.85 21.08
N GLY A 6 -12.35 7.87 19.74
CA GLY A 6 -11.76 6.82 18.93
C GLY A 6 -10.28 6.73 19.28
N GLN A 7 -9.86 5.64 19.91
CA GLN A 7 -8.44 5.36 20.10
C GLN A 7 -7.83 5.16 18.71
N SER A 8 -7.11 6.18 18.25
CA SER A 8 -6.16 6.03 17.15
C SER A 8 -5.09 5.07 17.64
N LEU A 9 -5.19 3.80 17.24
CA LEU A 9 -4.08 2.88 17.40
C LEU A 9 -2.89 3.51 16.68
N ALA A 10 -1.81 3.75 17.42
CA ALA A 10 -0.58 4.29 16.82
C ALA A 10 -0.13 3.37 15.70
N ALA A 11 0.19 3.96 14.55
CA ALA A 11 0.68 3.18 13.41
C ALA A 11 1.92 2.37 13.80
N PRO A 12 2.10 1.16 13.21
CA PRO A 12 3.27 0.34 13.50
C PRO A 12 4.57 1.09 13.22
N LYS A 13 5.53 0.98 14.13
CA LYS A 13 6.86 1.59 13.97
C LYS A 13 7.61 0.92 12.83
N SER A 14 8.42 1.72 12.12
CA SER A 14 9.40 1.18 11.18
C SER A 14 10.54 0.54 11.98
N GLU A 15 10.67 -0.80 11.92
CA GLU A 15 11.64 -1.57 12.68
C GLU A 15 12.37 -2.55 11.76
N LEU A 16 13.67 -2.32 11.53
CA LEU A 16 14.45 -3.09 10.58
C LEU A 16 14.56 -4.57 10.98
N TRP A 17 14.10 -5.49 10.11
CA TRP A 17 14.38 -6.90 10.22
C TRP A 17 15.65 -7.25 9.45
N GLN A 18 16.75 -7.37 10.16
CA GLN A 18 18.10 -7.54 9.61
C GLN A 18 18.21 -8.72 8.63
N HIS A 19 17.42 -9.77 8.83
CA HIS A 19 17.40 -10.97 7.97
C HIS A 19 17.17 -10.64 6.48
N TRP A 20 16.45 -9.55 6.16
CA TRP A 20 16.07 -9.19 4.80
C TRP A 20 16.94 -8.10 4.17
N THR A 21 18.05 -7.74 4.82
CA THR A 21 18.95 -6.69 4.31
C THR A 21 19.96 -7.20 3.29
N GLU A 22 20.16 -8.51 3.18
CA GLU A 22 21.08 -9.11 2.21
C GLU A 22 20.53 -8.96 0.78
N ASN A 23 21.40 -8.61 -0.17
CA ASN A 23 21.09 -8.53 -1.60
C ASN A 23 22.37 -8.78 -2.42
N ASP A 24 22.21 -9.09 -3.69
CA ASP A 24 23.29 -9.22 -4.67
C ASP A 24 23.19 -8.04 -5.66
N PRO A 25 24.03 -6.99 -5.51
CA PRO A 25 23.93 -5.79 -6.33
C PRO A 25 24.23 -6.04 -7.82
N ASP A 26 24.99 -7.08 -8.14
CA ASP A 26 25.37 -7.44 -9.50
C ASP A 26 24.38 -8.41 -10.17
N SER A 27 23.36 -8.81 -9.44
CA SER A 27 22.36 -9.76 -9.93
C SER A 27 21.49 -9.13 -11.04
N ALA A 28 21.37 -9.86 -12.14
CA ALA A 28 20.42 -9.61 -13.21
C ALA A 28 19.23 -10.60 -13.19
N LEU A 29 19.02 -11.33 -12.08
CA LEU A 29 17.94 -12.30 -11.95
C LEU A 29 16.59 -11.58 -11.87
N PRO A 30 15.66 -11.77 -12.85
CA PRO A 30 14.33 -11.20 -12.77
C PRO A 30 13.40 -12.09 -11.94
N VAL A 31 12.36 -11.50 -11.36
CA VAL A 31 11.21 -12.22 -10.80
C VAL A 31 10.06 -12.15 -11.82
N ASP A 32 9.47 -13.29 -12.15
CA ASP A 32 8.32 -13.34 -13.06
C ASP A 32 7.03 -12.88 -12.34
N HIS A 33 6.56 -11.69 -12.68
CA HIS A 33 5.32 -11.11 -12.20
C HIS A 33 4.17 -11.18 -13.22
N SER A 34 4.32 -11.91 -14.34
CA SER A 34 3.36 -11.94 -15.44
C SER A 34 1.94 -12.39 -15.05
N ILE A 35 1.83 -13.34 -14.11
CA ILE A 35 0.53 -13.77 -13.59
C ILE A 35 -0.15 -12.61 -12.85
N TRP A 36 0.57 -11.91 -11.99
CA TRP A 36 0.05 -10.78 -11.23
C TRP A 36 -0.34 -9.62 -12.14
N ASP A 37 0.53 -9.26 -13.07
CA ASP A 37 0.29 -8.23 -14.08
C ASP A 37 -0.99 -8.48 -14.90
N ARG A 38 -1.19 -9.72 -15.35
CA ARG A 38 -2.41 -10.14 -16.03
C ARG A 38 -3.65 -9.99 -15.15
N LEU A 39 -3.57 -10.35 -13.86
CA LEU A 39 -4.70 -10.24 -12.94
C LEU A 39 -5.06 -8.77 -12.68
N LEU A 40 -4.07 -7.90 -12.48
CA LEU A 40 -4.29 -6.46 -12.35
C LEU A 40 -5.03 -5.90 -13.57
N LYS A 41 -4.55 -6.18 -14.78
CA LYS A 41 -5.17 -5.75 -16.04
C LYS A 41 -6.58 -6.29 -16.25
N ALA A 42 -6.88 -7.48 -15.74
CA ALA A 42 -8.19 -8.11 -15.90
C ALA A 42 -9.26 -7.56 -14.93
N TYR A 43 -8.85 -7.22 -13.71
CA TYR A 43 -9.79 -6.95 -12.62
C TYR A 43 -9.77 -5.53 -12.08
N LEU A 44 -8.81 -4.68 -12.45
CA LEU A 44 -8.82 -3.28 -12.09
C LEU A 44 -9.64 -2.45 -13.08
N ILE A 45 -10.37 -1.47 -12.55
CA ILE A 45 -11.06 -0.45 -13.34
C ILE A 45 -10.84 0.93 -12.73
N ASN A 46 -10.92 1.94 -13.57
CA ASN A 46 -10.96 3.32 -13.11
C ASN A 46 -12.37 3.64 -12.60
N GLY A 47 -12.45 3.95 -11.33
CA GLY A 47 -13.66 4.45 -10.68
C GLY A 47 -13.76 5.97 -10.72
N PRO A 48 -14.78 6.55 -10.05
CA PRO A 48 -14.92 7.98 -9.90
C PRO A 48 -13.70 8.62 -9.23
N ASP A 49 -13.44 9.89 -9.52
CA ASP A 49 -12.39 10.71 -8.89
C ASP A 49 -10.97 10.11 -8.97
N GLY A 50 -10.71 9.29 -10.00
CA GLY A 50 -9.41 8.65 -10.21
C GLY A 50 -9.09 7.54 -9.22
N VAL A 51 -10.08 6.97 -8.53
CA VAL A 51 -9.90 5.82 -7.65
C VAL A 51 -9.84 4.54 -8.45
N THR A 52 -8.78 3.74 -8.30
CA THR A 52 -8.73 2.40 -8.86
C THR A 52 -9.56 1.44 -8.01
N LEU A 53 -10.55 0.79 -8.63
CA LEU A 53 -11.43 -0.20 -8.01
C LEU A 53 -11.14 -1.60 -8.52
N VAL A 54 -11.44 -2.61 -7.68
CA VAL A 54 -11.22 -4.03 -7.98
C VAL A 54 -12.55 -4.75 -8.15
N ARG A 55 -12.68 -5.54 -9.21
CA ARG A 55 -13.86 -6.39 -9.46
C ARG A 55 -13.76 -7.72 -8.70
N TYR A 56 -13.73 -7.68 -7.37
CA TYR A 56 -13.56 -8.89 -6.53
C TYR A 56 -14.61 -9.96 -6.84
N SER A 57 -15.87 -9.58 -7.02
CA SER A 57 -16.98 -10.48 -7.35
C SER A 57 -16.83 -11.20 -8.70
N ARG A 58 -15.98 -10.70 -9.59
CA ARG A 58 -15.75 -11.24 -10.92
C ARG A 58 -14.52 -12.14 -11.04
N VAL A 59 -13.69 -12.22 -9.98
CA VAL A 59 -12.48 -13.04 -10.03
C VAL A 59 -12.84 -14.51 -10.12
N SER A 60 -12.49 -15.12 -11.25
CA SER A 60 -12.80 -16.54 -11.55
C SER A 60 -12.06 -17.49 -10.63
N VAL A 61 -12.57 -18.71 -10.48
CA VAL A 61 -11.87 -19.78 -9.72
C VAL A 61 -10.50 -20.06 -10.32
N ALA A 62 -10.38 -20.05 -11.66
CA ALA A 62 -9.09 -20.23 -12.33
C ALA A 62 -8.09 -19.13 -11.98
N ASP A 63 -8.54 -17.89 -11.90
CA ASP A 63 -7.67 -16.76 -11.56
C ASP A 63 -7.33 -16.68 -10.07
N ARG A 64 -8.22 -17.11 -9.17
CA ARG A 64 -7.88 -17.35 -7.75
C ARG A 64 -6.78 -18.39 -7.63
N THR A 65 -6.90 -19.51 -8.36
CA THR A 65 -5.86 -20.56 -8.40
C THR A 65 -4.54 -20.04 -8.99
N ALA A 66 -4.61 -19.16 -10.01
CA ALA A 66 -3.43 -18.52 -10.59
C ALA A 66 -2.74 -17.58 -9.59
N LEU A 67 -3.51 -16.79 -8.81
CA LEU A 67 -2.99 -15.95 -7.74
C LEU A 67 -2.28 -16.78 -6.65
N ASP A 68 -2.90 -17.89 -6.23
CA ASP A 68 -2.29 -18.80 -5.26
C ASP A 68 -0.98 -19.41 -5.78
N ARG A 69 -0.93 -19.77 -7.06
CA ARG A 69 0.29 -20.26 -7.71
C ARG A 69 1.37 -19.18 -7.74
N TYR A 70 1.02 -17.95 -8.11
CA TYR A 70 1.94 -16.83 -8.12
C TYR A 70 2.55 -16.57 -6.74
N ILE A 71 1.71 -16.49 -5.69
CA ILE A 71 2.20 -16.32 -4.32
C ILE A 71 3.14 -17.48 -3.91
N ARG A 72 2.79 -18.72 -4.24
CA ARG A 72 3.68 -19.88 -3.98
C ARG A 72 5.00 -19.77 -4.73
N GLN A 73 5.01 -19.30 -5.98
CA GLN A 73 6.26 -19.05 -6.73
C GLN A 73 7.13 -18.03 -6.02
N LEU A 74 6.53 -16.91 -5.54
CA LEU A 74 7.28 -15.91 -4.78
C LEU A 74 7.88 -16.48 -3.50
N THR A 75 7.22 -17.41 -2.80
CA THR A 75 7.80 -18.03 -1.58
C THR A 75 9.04 -18.88 -1.85
N GLN A 76 9.28 -19.31 -3.10
CA GLN A 76 10.46 -20.06 -3.50
C GLN A 76 11.62 -19.17 -3.99
N THR A 77 11.39 -17.87 -4.09
CA THR A 77 12.40 -16.93 -4.58
C THR A 77 13.55 -16.78 -3.59
N ALA A 78 14.79 -16.89 -4.08
CA ALA A 78 15.99 -16.61 -3.30
C ALA A 78 16.21 -15.09 -3.18
N VAL A 79 15.42 -14.42 -2.35
CA VAL A 79 15.34 -12.96 -2.26
C VAL A 79 16.71 -12.30 -2.06
N SER A 80 17.61 -12.89 -1.25
CA SER A 80 18.96 -12.35 -1.03
C SER A 80 19.87 -12.40 -2.27
N ARG A 81 19.48 -13.12 -3.32
CA ARG A 81 20.20 -13.18 -4.60
C ARG A 81 19.67 -12.18 -5.63
N LEU A 82 18.67 -11.41 -5.31
CA LEU A 82 18.14 -10.33 -6.14
C LEU A 82 18.91 -9.04 -5.85
N ASN A 83 19.02 -8.17 -6.86
CA ASN A 83 19.47 -6.80 -6.62
C ASN A 83 18.39 -5.98 -5.87
N ARG A 84 18.76 -4.81 -5.37
CA ARG A 84 17.89 -4.02 -4.49
C ARG A 84 16.61 -3.52 -5.15
N ASN A 85 16.64 -3.22 -6.45
CA ASN A 85 15.46 -2.76 -7.19
C ASN A 85 14.47 -3.90 -7.40
N GLU A 86 14.97 -5.08 -7.78
CA GLU A 86 14.16 -6.29 -7.92
C GLU A 86 13.54 -6.72 -6.58
N GLN A 87 14.29 -6.59 -5.46
CA GLN A 87 13.73 -6.83 -4.13
C GLN A 87 12.59 -5.86 -3.80
N LYS A 88 12.71 -4.58 -4.16
CA LYS A 88 11.65 -3.59 -3.91
C LYS A 88 10.37 -3.96 -4.64
N ALA A 89 10.48 -4.26 -5.94
CA ALA A 89 9.37 -4.72 -6.76
C ALA A 89 8.74 -6.00 -6.20
N PHE A 90 9.57 -6.99 -5.85
CA PHE A 90 9.15 -8.25 -5.24
C PHE A 90 8.28 -8.04 -4.00
N TRP A 91 8.74 -7.23 -3.03
CA TRP A 91 8.03 -7.03 -1.77
C TRP A 91 6.73 -6.25 -1.95
N ILE A 92 6.70 -5.24 -2.82
CA ILE A 92 5.48 -4.47 -3.13
C ILE A 92 4.44 -5.39 -3.79
N ASN A 93 4.82 -6.17 -4.81
CA ASN A 93 3.92 -7.10 -5.47
C ASN A 93 3.41 -8.19 -4.53
N LEU A 94 4.27 -8.74 -3.67
CA LEU A 94 3.88 -9.76 -2.70
C LEU A 94 2.85 -9.21 -1.70
N TYR A 95 3.08 -8.01 -1.15
CA TYR A 95 2.13 -7.34 -0.26
C TYR A 95 0.76 -7.19 -0.93
N ASN A 96 0.74 -6.64 -2.14
CA ASN A 96 -0.50 -6.38 -2.88
C ASN A 96 -1.23 -7.67 -3.26
N ALA A 97 -0.50 -8.68 -3.72
CA ALA A 97 -1.08 -9.99 -4.06
C ALA A 97 -1.68 -10.68 -2.83
N LEU A 98 -1.00 -10.63 -1.68
CA LEU A 98 -1.50 -11.15 -0.40
C LEU A 98 -2.75 -10.40 0.06
N THR A 99 -2.77 -9.07 -0.05
CA THR A 99 -3.93 -8.26 0.30
C THR A 99 -5.15 -8.64 -0.53
N VAL A 100 -4.99 -8.73 -1.86
CA VAL A 100 -6.07 -9.16 -2.75
C VAL A 100 -6.51 -10.60 -2.43
N LYS A 101 -5.57 -11.52 -2.18
CA LYS A 101 -5.91 -12.89 -1.77
C LYS A 101 -6.73 -12.92 -0.49
N ILE A 102 -6.35 -12.17 0.55
CA ILE A 102 -7.09 -12.10 1.81
C ILE A 102 -8.54 -11.65 1.57
N ILE A 103 -8.74 -10.60 0.76
CA ILE A 103 -10.09 -10.16 0.42
C ILE A 103 -10.86 -11.28 -0.30
N LEU A 104 -10.26 -11.92 -1.30
CA LEU A 104 -10.92 -13.00 -2.05
C LEU A 104 -11.28 -14.21 -1.20
N ASP A 105 -10.44 -14.56 -0.22
CA ASP A 105 -10.67 -15.70 0.68
C ASP A 105 -11.83 -15.44 1.67
N HIS A 106 -12.12 -14.16 1.97
CA HIS A 106 -13.17 -13.79 2.93
C HIS A 106 -14.36 -13.06 2.27
N TYR A 107 -14.32 -12.92 0.94
CA TYR A 107 -15.36 -12.21 0.19
C TYR A 107 -16.74 -12.91 0.29
N PRO A 108 -17.86 -12.17 0.48
CA PRO A 108 -17.96 -10.71 0.48
C PRO A 108 -17.68 -10.06 1.85
N VAL A 109 -16.95 -8.94 1.84
CA VAL A 109 -16.69 -8.10 3.02
C VAL A 109 -16.89 -6.62 2.66
N LYS A 110 -17.22 -5.77 3.63
CA LYS A 110 -17.38 -4.31 3.40
C LYS A 110 -16.08 -3.54 3.59
N SER A 111 -15.15 -4.11 4.34
CA SER A 111 -13.86 -3.54 4.68
C SER A 111 -12.84 -4.66 4.93
N ILE A 112 -11.57 -4.43 4.66
CA ILE A 112 -10.50 -5.34 5.09
C ILE A 112 -10.46 -5.48 6.61
N ARG A 113 -10.91 -4.47 7.35
CA ARG A 113 -11.00 -4.48 8.82
C ARG A 113 -12.01 -5.50 9.35
N ASP A 114 -12.99 -5.90 8.55
CA ASP A 114 -13.96 -6.95 8.93
C ASP A 114 -13.30 -8.35 8.99
N ILE A 115 -12.06 -8.47 8.49
CA ILE A 115 -11.29 -9.73 8.47
C ILE A 115 -10.37 -9.76 9.69
N ASP A 116 -10.95 -10.04 10.85
CA ASP A 116 -10.24 -10.06 12.12
C ASP A 116 -9.55 -11.41 12.35
N ILE A 117 -8.38 -11.58 11.74
CA ILE A 117 -7.56 -12.82 11.84
C ILE A 117 -6.18 -12.57 12.43
N SER A 118 -5.83 -11.34 12.76
CA SER A 118 -4.56 -11.02 13.42
C SER A 118 -4.55 -11.54 14.88
N PRO A 119 -3.40 -11.96 15.41
CA PRO A 119 -3.30 -12.39 16.79
C PRO A 119 -3.40 -11.19 17.75
N GLY A 120 -4.16 -11.35 18.83
CA GLY A 120 -4.29 -10.34 19.92
C GLY A 120 -5.73 -9.91 20.15
N LEU A 121 -6.06 -9.60 21.41
CA LEU A 121 -7.41 -9.24 21.84
C LEU A 121 -7.91 -7.87 21.33
N PHE A 122 -6.99 -7.05 20.83
CA PHE A 122 -7.26 -5.68 20.34
C PHE A 122 -6.70 -5.45 18.93
N SER A 123 -6.38 -6.54 18.22
CA SER A 123 -5.96 -6.46 16.81
C SER A 123 -7.19 -6.24 15.94
N ASP A 124 -7.03 -5.42 14.90
CA ASP A 124 -8.06 -5.10 13.93
C ASP A 124 -7.53 -5.47 12.53
N GLY A 125 -8.33 -6.21 11.76
CA GLY A 125 -7.98 -6.64 10.42
C GLY A 125 -6.92 -7.76 10.33
N PRO A 126 -6.38 -8.04 9.13
CA PRO A 126 -5.53 -9.20 8.88
C PRO A 126 -4.01 -8.93 8.94
N TRP A 127 -3.56 -7.70 9.19
CA TRP A 127 -2.18 -7.26 8.92
C TRP A 127 -1.12 -8.01 9.72
N GLY A 128 -1.39 -8.34 11.00
CA GLY A 128 -0.47 -9.07 11.88
C GLY A 128 -0.47 -10.59 11.69
N LYS A 129 -1.42 -11.14 10.90
CA LYS A 129 -1.51 -12.58 10.64
C LYS A 129 -0.32 -13.07 9.82
N LYS A 130 0.36 -14.11 10.29
CA LYS A 130 1.40 -14.79 9.49
C LYS A 130 0.74 -15.58 8.38
N LEU A 131 0.95 -15.15 7.14
CA LEU A 131 0.24 -15.60 5.94
C LEU A 131 1.04 -16.63 5.12
N LEU A 132 2.36 -16.51 5.14
CA LEU A 132 3.26 -17.39 4.38
C LEU A 132 4.63 -17.51 5.07
N SER A 133 5.50 -18.34 4.48
CA SER A 133 6.90 -18.45 4.92
C SER A 133 7.84 -18.34 3.72
N ILE A 134 8.91 -17.53 3.86
CA ILE A 134 10.01 -17.41 2.89
C ILE A 134 11.31 -17.71 3.66
N LYS A 135 12.16 -18.61 3.16
CA LYS A 135 13.42 -19.02 3.82
C LYS A 135 13.23 -19.42 5.29
N GLY A 136 12.11 -20.04 5.65
CA GLY A 136 11.81 -20.46 7.01
C GLY A 136 11.16 -19.38 7.90
N GLU A 137 11.23 -18.10 7.52
CA GLU A 137 10.66 -16.99 8.26
C GLU A 137 9.18 -16.80 7.90
N LYS A 138 8.32 -16.72 8.94
CA LYS A 138 6.89 -16.47 8.78
C LYS A 138 6.62 -14.98 8.67
N LEU A 139 5.90 -14.57 7.62
CA LEU A 139 5.64 -13.18 7.26
C LEU A 139 4.16 -12.82 7.34
N SER A 140 3.89 -11.63 7.83
CA SER A 140 2.61 -10.93 7.78
C SER A 140 2.71 -9.71 6.86
N LEU A 141 1.59 -9.05 6.56
CA LEU A 141 1.59 -7.77 5.85
C LEU A 141 2.38 -6.71 6.63
N ASP A 142 2.20 -6.65 7.96
CA ASP A 142 2.97 -5.75 8.84
C ASP A 142 4.48 -5.98 8.75
N ASP A 143 4.93 -7.24 8.69
CA ASP A 143 6.36 -7.52 8.53
C ASP A 143 6.88 -6.98 7.20
N ILE A 144 6.14 -7.20 6.10
CA ILE A 144 6.56 -6.77 4.76
C ILE A 144 6.64 -5.24 4.71
N GLU A 145 5.62 -4.54 5.20
CA GLU A 145 5.58 -3.08 5.13
C GLU A 145 6.51 -2.44 6.16
N HIS A 146 6.37 -2.79 7.45
CA HIS A 146 6.97 -2.02 8.55
C HIS A 146 8.33 -2.53 8.98
N ARG A 147 8.70 -3.76 8.61
CA ARG A 147 10.00 -4.34 8.98
C ARG A 147 10.92 -4.60 7.78
N ILE A 148 10.39 -4.50 6.55
CA ILE A 148 11.17 -4.72 5.33
C ILE A 148 11.12 -3.46 4.46
N LEU A 149 9.98 -3.14 3.84
CA LEU A 149 9.89 -2.05 2.86
C LEU A 149 10.28 -0.68 3.44
N ARG A 150 9.63 -0.24 4.50
CA ARG A 150 9.88 1.09 5.10
C ARG A 150 11.31 1.26 5.60
N PRO A 151 11.88 0.36 6.43
CA PRO A 151 13.20 0.58 7.02
C PRO A 151 14.37 0.34 6.04
N ILE A 152 14.23 -0.54 5.04
CA ILE A 152 15.30 -0.84 4.09
C ILE A 152 15.45 0.29 3.07
N TRP A 153 14.36 0.73 2.46
CA TRP A 153 14.43 1.76 1.39
C TRP A 153 14.35 3.19 1.94
N LYS A 154 13.69 3.42 3.08
CA LYS A 154 13.47 4.76 3.66
C LYS A 154 12.91 5.74 2.63
N ASP A 155 12.05 5.23 1.76
CA ASP A 155 11.41 5.94 0.67
C ASP A 155 9.93 6.11 0.99
N PRO A 156 9.44 7.34 1.26
CA PRO A 156 8.03 7.57 1.59
C PRO A 156 7.09 7.13 0.48
N ARG A 157 7.58 7.00 -0.76
CA ARG A 157 6.76 6.53 -1.90
C ARG A 157 6.30 5.08 -1.77
N VAL A 158 6.92 4.28 -0.88
CA VAL A 158 6.45 2.91 -0.57
C VAL A 158 4.97 2.93 -0.19
N HIS A 159 4.51 3.95 0.54
CA HIS A 159 3.10 4.10 0.91
C HIS A 159 2.15 4.27 -0.28
N TYR A 160 2.65 4.64 -1.47
CA TYR A 160 1.86 4.70 -2.71
C TYR A 160 1.96 3.42 -3.55
N GLY A 161 2.88 2.53 -3.19
CA GLY A 161 3.05 1.23 -3.85
C GLY A 161 2.24 0.11 -3.20
N VAL A 162 2.04 0.16 -1.87
CA VAL A 162 1.26 -0.83 -1.12
C VAL A 162 -0.20 -0.42 -1.00
N ASN A 163 -1.11 -1.38 -1.19
CA ASN A 163 -2.55 -1.14 -1.16
C ASN A 163 -3.25 -2.05 -0.15
N CYS A 164 -3.98 -1.47 0.78
CA CYS A 164 -4.72 -2.17 1.84
C CYS A 164 -6.19 -2.46 1.48
N ALA A 165 -6.54 -2.49 0.20
CA ALA A 165 -7.88 -2.79 -0.31
C ALA A 165 -8.99 -1.83 0.16
N SER A 166 -8.68 -0.59 0.55
CA SER A 166 -9.68 0.41 0.93
C SER A 166 -9.75 1.59 -0.03
N ILE A 167 -10.89 2.29 -0.05
CA ILE A 167 -11.08 3.52 -0.83
C ILE A 167 -10.07 4.60 -0.42
N GLY A 168 -9.74 4.70 0.86
CA GLY A 168 -8.76 5.66 1.38
C GLY A 168 -7.31 5.38 1.01
N CYS A 169 -7.00 4.19 0.49
CA CYS A 169 -5.65 3.80 0.07
C CYS A 169 -5.23 4.50 -1.23
N PRO A 170 -3.92 4.72 -1.46
CA PRO A 170 -3.40 4.97 -2.79
C PRO A 170 -3.81 3.88 -3.79
N ASN A 171 -3.86 4.23 -5.06
CA ASN A 171 -4.32 3.32 -6.10
C ASN A 171 -3.45 2.06 -6.20
N LEU A 172 -4.08 0.89 -6.26
CA LEU A 172 -3.41 -0.30 -6.77
C LEU A 172 -3.06 -0.06 -8.24
N GLN A 173 -1.78 -0.17 -8.59
CA GLN A 173 -1.33 0.10 -9.96
C GLN A 173 -1.82 -0.98 -10.93
N ALA A 174 -2.13 -0.57 -12.17
CA ALA A 174 -2.70 -1.45 -13.20
C ALA A 174 -1.68 -2.41 -13.83
N GLU A 175 -0.44 -2.35 -13.41
CA GLU A 175 0.64 -3.22 -13.83
C GLU A 175 1.51 -3.63 -12.64
N ALA A 176 2.18 -4.77 -12.76
CA ALA A 176 3.09 -5.26 -11.74
C ALA A 176 4.35 -4.39 -11.67
N PHE A 177 4.87 -4.20 -10.46
CA PHE A 177 6.17 -3.57 -10.26
C PHE A 177 7.29 -4.49 -10.77
N THR A 178 8.30 -3.92 -11.41
CA THR A 178 9.55 -4.57 -11.83
C THR A 178 10.74 -3.70 -11.38
N ALA A 179 11.96 -4.22 -11.46
CA ALA A 179 13.14 -3.41 -11.15
C ALA A 179 13.21 -2.12 -11.99
N GLU A 180 12.73 -2.18 -13.24
CA GLU A 180 12.81 -1.08 -14.22
C GLU A 180 11.73 -0.03 -14.00
N ASN A 181 10.48 -0.44 -13.66
CA ASN A 181 9.34 0.49 -13.61
C ASN A 181 8.98 0.97 -12.20
N THR A 182 9.60 0.41 -11.15
CA THR A 182 9.20 0.69 -9.75
C THR A 182 9.24 2.17 -9.41
N ASP A 183 10.29 2.87 -9.78
CA ASP A 183 10.41 4.30 -9.44
C ASP A 183 9.37 5.15 -10.19
N GLU A 184 9.09 4.83 -11.45
CA GLU A 184 8.06 5.50 -12.25
C GLU A 184 6.66 5.27 -11.67
N LEU A 185 6.33 4.02 -11.32
CA LEU A 185 5.02 3.66 -10.74
C LEU A 185 4.81 4.27 -9.35
N LEU A 186 5.85 4.34 -8.52
CA LEU A 186 5.78 4.99 -7.22
C LEU A 186 5.58 6.50 -7.35
N ASP A 187 6.27 7.15 -8.28
CA ASP A 187 6.10 8.57 -8.58
C ASP A 187 4.72 8.87 -9.18
N LYS A 188 4.22 8.00 -10.06
CA LYS A 188 2.86 8.07 -10.59
C LYS A 188 1.83 7.96 -9.47
N GLY A 189 1.96 6.95 -8.61
CA GLY A 189 1.08 6.74 -7.46
C GLY A 189 1.08 7.94 -6.50
N ALA A 190 2.25 8.53 -6.24
CA ALA A 190 2.37 9.74 -5.43
C ALA A 190 1.62 10.93 -6.07
N ARG A 191 1.81 11.17 -7.37
CA ARG A 191 1.09 12.24 -8.08
C ARG A 191 -0.42 12.03 -8.12
N GLU A 192 -0.87 10.81 -8.40
CA GLU A 192 -2.30 10.47 -8.41
C GLU A 192 -2.94 10.70 -7.04
N PHE A 193 -2.29 10.25 -5.98
CA PHE A 193 -2.84 10.30 -4.64
C PHE A 193 -2.82 11.71 -4.07
N VAL A 194 -1.70 12.42 -4.14
CA VAL A 194 -1.57 13.79 -3.63
C VAL A 194 -2.60 14.74 -4.25
N ASN A 195 -2.87 14.59 -5.55
CA ASN A 195 -3.81 15.46 -6.27
C ASN A 195 -5.26 14.96 -6.24
N SER A 196 -5.54 13.90 -5.52
CA SER A 196 -6.91 13.44 -5.26
C SER A 196 -7.45 14.00 -3.95
N PRO A 197 -8.77 14.19 -3.81
CA PRO A 197 -9.38 14.64 -2.54
C PRO A 197 -9.10 13.71 -1.35
N ARG A 198 -8.73 12.44 -1.63
CA ARG A 198 -8.35 11.46 -0.61
C ARG A 198 -6.94 11.72 -0.04
N GLY A 199 -6.02 12.24 -0.86
CA GLY A 199 -4.65 12.54 -0.48
C GLY A 199 -4.53 13.88 0.21
N ALA A 200 -4.94 14.95 -0.47
CA ALA A 200 -4.89 16.30 0.08
C ALA A 200 -5.99 17.18 -0.54
N ARG A 201 -6.66 17.99 0.29
CA ARG A 201 -7.58 19.03 -0.17
C ARG A 201 -7.48 20.26 0.71
N ILE A 202 -7.68 21.41 0.11
CA ILE A 202 -7.70 22.69 0.83
C ILE A 202 -9.07 23.35 0.61
N GLU A 203 -9.78 23.57 1.70
CA GLU A 203 -11.09 24.22 1.71
C GLU A 203 -11.08 25.35 2.75
N ASN A 204 -11.45 26.58 2.34
CA ASN A 204 -11.46 27.76 3.21
C ASN A 204 -10.12 27.98 3.94
N GLY A 205 -9.00 27.74 3.27
CA GLY A 205 -7.66 27.87 3.83
C GLY A 205 -7.23 26.80 4.83
N LYS A 206 -8.00 25.72 4.97
CA LYS A 206 -7.70 24.58 5.87
C LYS A 206 -7.29 23.36 5.04
N LEU A 207 -6.12 22.80 5.37
CA LEU A 207 -5.61 21.58 4.75
C LEU A 207 -6.15 20.35 5.49
N THR A 208 -6.87 19.51 4.76
CA THR A 208 -7.20 18.14 5.18
C THR A 208 -6.37 17.16 4.36
N VAL A 209 -5.74 16.20 5.02
CA VAL A 209 -4.89 15.18 4.37
C VAL A 209 -5.41 13.77 4.62
N SER A 210 -4.91 12.79 3.86
CA SER A 210 -5.08 11.38 4.22
C SER A 210 -4.47 11.09 5.58
N SER A 211 -5.15 10.26 6.39
CA SER A 211 -4.59 9.81 7.67
C SER A 211 -3.26 9.05 7.51
N ILE A 212 -2.92 8.54 6.33
CA ILE A 212 -1.61 7.94 6.03
C ILE A 212 -0.47 8.90 6.38
N TYR A 213 -0.59 10.20 6.06
CA TYR A 213 0.44 11.19 6.36
C TYR A 213 0.59 11.46 7.86
N VAL A 214 -0.47 11.24 8.64
CA VAL A 214 -0.46 11.40 10.10
C VAL A 214 0.05 10.11 10.76
N TRP A 215 -0.43 8.95 10.32
CA TRP A 215 0.01 7.65 10.85
C TRP A 215 1.50 7.41 10.64
N PHE A 216 2.01 7.80 9.48
CA PHE A 216 3.41 7.57 9.06
C PHE A 216 4.20 8.88 8.93
N GLU A 217 3.88 9.89 9.74
CA GLU A 217 4.50 11.22 9.68
C GLU A 217 6.04 11.14 9.66
N SER A 218 6.62 10.20 10.43
CA SER A 218 8.07 9.97 10.45
C SER A 218 8.68 9.67 9.08
N ASP A 219 7.92 9.05 8.19
CA ASP A 219 8.39 8.70 6.85
C ASP A 219 8.26 9.90 5.88
N PHE A 220 7.40 10.87 6.21
CA PHE A 220 7.14 12.08 5.42
C PHE A 220 7.83 13.34 5.98
N GLY A 221 8.95 13.15 6.70
CA GLY A 221 9.75 14.25 7.22
C GLY A 221 9.55 14.54 8.71
N GLY A 222 8.70 13.77 9.42
CA GLY A 222 8.58 13.74 10.87
C GLY A 222 7.89 14.95 11.49
N THR A 223 7.31 15.85 10.70
CA THR A 223 6.59 17.05 11.14
C THR A 223 5.51 17.45 10.13
N ASN A 224 4.53 18.26 10.55
CA ASN A 224 3.56 18.86 9.62
C ASN A 224 4.24 19.56 8.43
N ALA A 225 5.31 20.30 8.67
CA ALA A 225 6.07 20.97 7.61
C ALA A 225 6.68 19.96 6.62
N GLY A 226 7.26 18.87 7.13
CA GLY A 226 7.81 17.81 6.30
C GLY A 226 6.75 17.14 5.42
N VAL A 227 5.57 16.87 5.96
CA VAL A 227 4.42 16.36 5.18
C VAL A 227 4.00 17.35 4.11
N ILE A 228 3.86 18.65 4.45
CA ILE A 228 3.47 19.69 3.48
C ILE A 228 4.52 19.82 2.36
N ASP A 229 5.80 19.74 2.67
CA ASP A 229 6.87 19.77 1.66
C ASP A 229 6.85 18.53 0.77
N HIS A 230 6.55 17.35 1.34
CA HIS A 230 6.31 16.14 0.55
C HIS A 230 5.11 16.30 -0.39
N LEU A 231 3.98 16.85 0.07
CA LEU A 231 2.82 17.13 -0.76
C LEU A 231 3.17 18.10 -1.90
N LYS A 232 3.86 19.19 -1.63
CA LYS A 232 4.29 20.17 -2.63
C LYS A 232 5.14 19.56 -3.75
N LYS A 233 5.93 18.53 -3.44
CA LYS A 233 6.78 17.84 -4.43
C LYS A 233 5.95 17.19 -5.53
N TYR A 234 4.76 16.65 -5.20
CA TYR A 234 3.90 15.90 -6.13
C TYR A 234 2.64 16.65 -6.55
N ALA A 235 2.33 17.78 -5.91
CA ALA A 235 1.16 18.59 -6.19
C ALA A 235 1.21 19.21 -7.59
N GLN A 236 0.05 19.21 -8.26
CA GLN A 236 -0.18 20.00 -9.46
C GLN A 236 -0.12 21.51 -9.15
N PRO A 237 0.09 22.39 -10.14
CA PRO A 237 0.34 23.81 -9.91
C PRO A 237 -0.67 24.50 -8.99
N ASP A 238 -1.97 24.23 -9.17
CA ASP A 238 -3.02 24.88 -8.37
C ASP A 238 -2.97 24.46 -6.90
N LEU A 239 -2.87 23.15 -6.63
CA LEU A 239 -2.73 22.64 -5.28
C LEU A 239 -1.42 23.10 -4.64
N ARG A 240 -0.32 23.11 -5.41
CA ARG A 240 0.98 23.57 -4.94
C ARG A 240 0.96 25.04 -4.49
N THR A 241 0.34 25.91 -5.30
CA THR A 241 0.19 27.33 -4.96
C THR A 241 -0.64 27.53 -3.68
N GLN A 242 -1.65 26.69 -3.47
CA GLN A 242 -2.43 26.75 -2.23
C GLN A 242 -1.60 26.25 -1.03
N LEU A 243 -0.85 25.13 -1.19
CA LEU A 243 0.01 24.56 -0.14
C LEU A 243 1.13 25.53 0.30
N GLU A 244 1.57 26.46 -0.56
CA GLU A 244 2.57 27.50 -0.18
C GLU A 244 2.05 28.45 0.90
N LYS A 245 0.73 28.54 1.08
CA LYS A 245 0.07 29.41 2.08
C LYS A 245 -0.36 28.65 3.34
N ILE A 246 -0.05 27.35 3.42
CA ILE A 246 -0.42 26.47 4.52
C ILE A 246 0.80 26.21 5.39
N ASP A 247 0.65 26.34 6.70
CA ASP A 247 1.69 26.11 7.71
C ASP A 247 1.43 24.87 8.59
N HIS A 248 0.19 24.34 8.59
CA HIS A 248 -0.16 23.17 9.37
C HIS A 248 -1.27 22.34 8.72
N ILE A 249 -1.34 21.07 9.10
CA ILE A 249 -2.44 20.17 8.76
C ILE A 249 -3.59 20.43 9.74
N SER A 250 -4.76 20.79 9.20
CA SER A 250 -5.93 21.14 10.02
C SER A 250 -6.76 19.91 10.40
N ASP A 251 -6.78 18.88 9.53
CA ASP A 251 -7.57 17.67 9.73
C ASP A 251 -7.01 16.51 8.90
N ASN A 252 -7.44 15.30 9.22
CA ASN A 252 -7.14 14.11 8.44
C ASN A 252 -8.33 13.17 8.32
N GLN A 253 -8.36 12.38 7.24
CA GLN A 253 -9.45 11.45 6.98
C GLN A 253 -8.97 10.19 6.28
N TYR A 254 -9.74 9.10 6.44
CA TYR A 254 -9.50 7.84 5.74
C TYR A 254 -10.81 7.07 5.55
N ASP A 255 -11.07 6.55 4.35
CA ASP A 255 -12.24 5.73 4.05
C ASP A 255 -11.85 4.24 4.01
N TRP A 256 -12.27 3.49 5.01
CA TRP A 256 -12.01 2.05 5.15
C TRP A 256 -12.94 1.16 4.31
N LYS A 257 -13.90 1.72 3.58
CA LYS A 257 -14.72 0.91 2.67
C LYS A 257 -13.85 0.18 1.66
N LEU A 258 -14.22 -1.07 1.37
CA LEU A 258 -13.55 -1.87 0.36
C LEU A 258 -13.50 -1.12 -0.99
N ASN A 259 -12.34 -1.13 -1.64
CA ASN A 259 -12.15 -0.56 -2.98
C ASN A 259 -12.77 -1.44 -4.08
N GLU A 260 -14.00 -1.90 -3.85
CA GLU A 260 -14.71 -2.77 -4.75
C GLU A 260 -15.43 -1.98 -5.85
N ALA A 261 -15.34 -2.49 -7.08
CA ALA A 261 -16.21 -2.07 -8.17
C ALA A 261 -17.61 -2.66 -7.95
N THR A 262 -18.57 -1.83 -7.56
CA THR A 262 -19.98 -2.23 -7.55
C THR A 262 -20.43 -2.57 -8.96
N SER A 263 -20.99 -3.78 -9.13
CA SER A 263 -21.50 -4.21 -10.42
C SER A 263 -22.64 -3.28 -10.87
N ASN A 264 -22.47 -2.57 -11.97
CA ASN A 264 -23.60 -2.17 -12.82
C ASN A 264 -23.90 -3.33 -13.76
#